data_74debc9e8b76ef69a326380e535f9258
#
_entry.id   74debc9e8b76ef69a326380e535f9258
#
_cell.length_a   1.000
_cell.length_b   1.000
_cell.length_c   1.000
_cell.angle_alpha   90.00
_cell.angle_beta   90.00
_cell.angle_gamma   90.00
#
_symmetry.space_group_name_H-M   'P 1'
#
loop_
_entity.id
_entity.type
_entity.pdbx_description
1 polymer ?
#
loop_
_entity_poly.entity_id
_entity_poly.type
_entity_poly.pdbx_seq_one_letter_code
_entity_poly.pdbx_strand_id
1 'polypeptide(L)'
;MKLISWNVNGLRAVVGKGFAEIFASLDADFFCLQETKMQAGQLDLEFEGYQSYWNFAEKKGYSGTAIYTKHTPLSVAYGIGVDEHDHEGRVITLEMPDFYLVTCYSLNSQDGLRRLDYRMTWEDDFRAYLLANKKKKPVIVCGD
;
A
#
# COMPACT_ATOMS: atom_id res chain seq x y z
N MET A 1 -13.99 -10.16 9.97
CA MET A 1 -12.72 -9.83 9.28
C MET A 1 -12.26 -8.44 9.73
N LYS A 2 -11.00 -8.30 10.08
CA LYS A 2 -10.44 -7.03 10.55
C LYS A 2 -9.39 -6.52 9.56
N LEU A 3 -9.57 -5.29 9.09
CA LEU A 3 -8.66 -4.60 8.19
C LEU A 3 -8.14 -3.36 8.91
N ILE A 4 -6.82 -3.17 8.89
CA ILE A 4 -6.15 -2.01 9.47
C ILE A 4 -5.40 -1.27 8.36
N SER A 5 -5.46 0.04 8.39
CA SER A 5 -4.69 0.90 7.51
C SER A 5 -3.94 1.93 8.34
N TRP A 6 -2.63 2.07 8.09
CA TRP A 6 -1.78 2.97 8.88
C TRP A 6 -0.69 3.59 8.02
N ASN A 7 -0.71 4.92 7.91
CA ASN A 7 0.42 5.65 7.36
C ASN A 7 1.48 5.76 8.47
N VAL A 8 2.58 5.04 8.31
CA VAL A 8 3.60 4.92 9.36
C VAL A 8 4.67 6.01 9.29
N ASN A 9 4.67 6.81 8.23
CA ASN A 9 5.65 7.89 8.04
C ASN A 9 7.09 7.42 8.31
N GLY A 10 7.46 6.32 7.67
CA GLY A 10 8.76 5.67 7.87
C GLY A 10 8.67 4.48 8.80
N LEU A 11 8.62 3.29 8.23
CA LEU A 11 8.43 2.05 9.01
C LEU A 11 9.60 1.77 9.96
N ARG A 12 10.84 2.02 9.53
CA ARG A 12 12.01 1.77 10.38
C ARG A 12 11.96 2.57 11.69
N ALA A 13 11.47 3.80 11.64
CA ALA A 13 11.31 4.62 12.84
C ALA A 13 10.22 4.07 13.77
N VAL A 14 9.09 3.64 13.20
CA VAL A 14 7.96 3.10 13.98
C VAL A 14 8.30 1.75 14.58
N VAL A 15 9.10 0.93 13.90
CA VAL A 15 9.58 -0.35 14.45
C VAL A 15 10.37 -0.10 15.74
N GLY A 16 11.19 0.94 15.79
CA GLY A 16 11.92 1.33 17.00
C GLY A 16 11.02 1.87 18.13
N LYS A 17 9.76 2.13 17.84
CA LYS A 17 8.78 2.69 18.80
C LYS A 17 7.67 1.70 19.17
N GLY A 18 7.87 0.40 18.93
CA GLY A 18 6.93 -0.62 19.37
C GLY A 18 5.93 -1.08 18.32
N PHE A 19 6.25 -0.96 17.05
CA PHE A 19 5.36 -1.41 15.97
C PHE A 19 4.96 -2.88 16.11
N ALA A 20 5.92 -3.76 16.45
CA ALA A 20 5.67 -5.19 16.53
C ALA A 20 4.61 -5.54 17.60
N GLU A 21 4.66 -4.88 18.75
CA GLU A 21 3.68 -5.09 19.82
C GLU A 21 2.29 -4.59 19.42
N ILE A 22 2.23 -3.43 18.76
CA ILE A 22 0.96 -2.88 18.26
C ILE A 22 0.38 -3.81 17.20
N PHE A 23 1.21 -4.26 16.26
CA PHE A 23 0.79 -5.18 15.21
C PHE A 23 0.20 -6.47 15.80
N ALA A 24 0.90 -7.08 16.75
CA ALA A 24 0.44 -8.31 17.40
C ALA A 24 -0.86 -8.10 18.17
N SER A 25 -0.99 -6.98 18.88
CA SER A 25 -2.18 -6.69 19.69
C SER A 25 -3.43 -6.49 18.85
N LEU A 26 -3.31 -5.97 17.64
CA LEU A 26 -4.44 -5.73 16.76
C LEU A 26 -4.95 -6.98 16.06
N ASP A 27 -4.09 -7.98 15.87
CA ASP A 27 -4.46 -9.29 15.30
C ASP A 27 -5.34 -9.16 14.04
N ALA A 28 -4.91 -8.32 13.10
CA ALA A 28 -5.70 -8.04 11.90
C ALA A 28 -5.62 -9.16 10.88
N ASP A 29 -6.66 -9.32 10.07
CA ASP A 29 -6.63 -10.19 8.89
C ASP A 29 -5.77 -9.57 7.78
N PHE A 30 -5.91 -8.25 7.58
CA PHE A 30 -5.12 -7.46 6.64
C PHE A 30 -4.60 -6.22 7.35
N PHE A 31 -3.31 -5.98 7.25
CA PHE A 31 -2.67 -4.80 7.84
C PHE A 31 -1.94 -4.06 6.72
N CYS A 32 -2.49 -2.92 6.30
CA CYS A 32 -1.98 -2.13 5.18
C CYS A 32 -1.16 -0.96 5.69
N LEU A 33 0.02 -0.78 5.12
CA LEU A 33 0.94 0.29 5.49
C LEU A 33 1.16 1.23 4.32
N GLN A 34 1.17 2.52 4.59
CA GLN A 34 1.53 3.53 3.62
C GLN A 34 2.72 4.33 4.13
N GLU A 35 3.49 4.86 3.19
CA GLU A 35 4.67 5.67 3.47
C GLU A 35 5.70 4.93 4.32
N THR A 36 6.06 3.72 3.85
CA THR A 36 7.06 2.88 4.52
C THR A 36 8.46 3.48 4.44
N LYS A 37 8.75 4.25 3.40
CA LYS A 37 10.06 4.90 3.15
C LYS A 37 11.22 3.92 3.15
N MET A 38 10.99 2.71 2.62
CA MET A 38 11.97 1.63 2.61
C MET A 38 12.31 1.17 1.20
N GLN A 39 13.43 0.51 1.07
CA GLN A 39 13.81 -0.27 -0.09
C GLN A 39 14.03 -1.74 0.31
N ALA A 40 14.08 -2.61 -0.69
CA ALA A 40 14.31 -4.04 -0.47
C ALA A 40 15.59 -4.27 0.36
N GLY A 41 15.49 -5.16 1.33
CA GLY A 41 16.64 -5.59 2.14
C GLY A 41 17.02 -4.65 3.28
N GLN A 42 16.33 -3.52 3.48
CA GLN A 42 16.65 -2.59 4.57
C GLN A 42 16.12 -3.05 5.93
N LEU A 43 15.08 -3.85 5.94
CA LEU A 43 14.48 -4.35 7.16
C LEU A 43 13.85 -5.70 6.87
N ASP A 44 14.16 -6.68 7.69
CA ASP A 44 13.51 -7.99 7.65
C ASP A 44 12.48 -8.02 8.79
N LEU A 45 11.21 -7.86 8.45
CA LEU A 45 10.12 -7.78 9.40
C LEU A 45 9.06 -8.80 9.03
N GLU A 46 9.18 -9.98 9.64
CA GLU A 46 8.25 -11.08 9.43
C GLU A 46 7.43 -11.34 10.69
N PHE A 47 6.17 -11.72 10.49
CA PHE A 47 5.27 -12.10 11.59
C PHE A 47 4.69 -13.48 11.30
N GLU A 48 4.70 -14.34 12.33
CA GLU A 48 4.14 -15.68 12.23
C GLU A 48 2.67 -15.65 11.82
N GLY A 49 2.31 -16.48 10.83
CA GLY A 49 0.94 -16.54 10.31
C GLY A 49 0.61 -15.49 9.26
N TYR A 50 1.54 -14.62 8.93
CA TYR A 50 1.35 -13.57 7.92
C TYR A 50 2.25 -13.77 6.71
N GLN A 51 1.70 -13.44 5.55
CA GLN A 51 2.45 -13.18 4.32
C GLN A 51 2.54 -11.66 4.16
N SER A 52 3.58 -11.16 3.50
CA SER A 52 3.72 -9.73 3.25
C SER A 52 4.04 -9.44 1.79
N TYR A 53 3.52 -8.32 1.31
CA TYR A 53 3.70 -7.84 -0.05
C TYR A 53 4.13 -6.38 0.02
N TRP A 54 5.17 -6.02 -0.71
CA TRP A 54 5.84 -4.73 -0.61
C TRP A 54 5.96 -4.08 -1.97
N ASN A 55 5.65 -2.80 -2.05
CA ASN A 55 5.89 -1.99 -3.23
C ASN A 55 6.76 -0.80 -2.83
N PHE A 56 8.00 -0.79 -3.32
CA PHE A 56 8.99 0.22 -2.97
C PHE A 56 9.05 1.29 -4.05
N ALA A 57 9.25 2.56 -3.63
CA ALA A 57 9.59 3.62 -4.57
C ALA A 57 11.02 3.43 -5.07
N GLU A 58 11.29 3.84 -6.29
CA GLU A 58 12.67 3.85 -6.81
C GLU A 58 13.52 4.87 -6.06
N LYS A 59 12.92 6.00 -5.68
CA LYS A 59 13.58 7.02 -4.87
C LYS A 59 13.72 6.54 -3.43
N LYS A 60 14.94 6.57 -2.89
CA LYS A 60 15.23 6.14 -1.53
C LYS A 60 14.55 7.03 -0.49
N GLY A 61 14.07 6.42 0.61
CA GLY A 61 13.47 7.14 1.73
C GLY A 61 12.17 7.84 1.39
N TYR A 62 11.43 7.37 0.41
CA TYR A 62 10.26 8.04 -0.14
C TYR A 62 9.12 7.06 -0.38
N SER A 63 7.87 7.48 -0.10
CA SER A 63 6.66 6.71 -0.43
C SER A 63 6.71 5.26 0.08
N GLY A 64 6.19 4.31 -0.72
CA GLY A 64 6.20 2.89 -0.41
C GLY A 64 4.96 2.42 0.33
N THR A 65 4.47 1.24 -0.05
CA THR A 65 3.32 0.59 0.57
C THR A 65 3.63 -0.86 0.89
N ALA A 66 2.88 -1.42 1.84
CA ALA A 66 2.99 -2.84 2.18
C ALA A 66 1.66 -3.37 2.68
N ILE A 67 1.44 -4.67 2.51
CA ILE A 67 0.29 -5.36 3.09
C ILE A 67 0.79 -6.63 3.78
N TYR A 68 0.42 -6.79 5.05
CA TYR A 68 0.51 -8.06 5.77
C TYR A 68 -0.85 -8.72 5.78
N THR A 69 -0.93 -10.00 5.45
CA THR A 69 -2.19 -10.73 5.38
C THR A 69 -2.07 -12.14 5.94
N LYS A 70 -3.10 -12.57 6.69
CA LYS A 70 -3.25 -13.97 7.12
C LYS A 70 -3.81 -14.85 6.01
N HIS A 71 -4.35 -14.26 4.94
CA HIS A 71 -5.04 -14.98 3.87
C HIS A 71 -4.23 -14.91 2.59
N THR A 72 -4.07 -16.05 1.93
CA THR A 72 -3.32 -16.11 0.67
C THR A 72 -4.15 -15.52 -0.47
N PRO A 73 -3.72 -14.45 -1.14
CA PRO A 73 -4.45 -13.89 -2.26
C PRO A 73 -4.37 -14.80 -3.49
N LEU A 74 -5.37 -14.65 -4.38
CA LEU A 74 -5.36 -15.31 -5.68
C LEU A 74 -4.31 -14.69 -6.61
N SER A 75 -4.14 -13.38 -6.53
CA SER A 75 -3.13 -12.64 -7.28
C SER A 75 -2.75 -11.36 -6.54
N VAL A 76 -1.61 -10.81 -6.90
CA VAL A 76 -1.10 -9.54 -6.36
C VAL A 76 -0.69 -8.66 -7.53
N ALA A 77 -1.12 -7.41 -7.53
CA ALA A 77 -0.70 -6.42 -8.51
C ALA A 77 -0.02 -5.23 -7.80
N TYR A 78 1.05 -4.75 -8.39
CA TYR A 78 1.82 -3.61 -7.91
C TYR A 78 1.64 -2.45 -8.89
N GLY A 79 1.13 -1.31 -8.39
CA GLY A 79 0.80 -0.18 -9.25
C GLY A 79 -0.57 -0.30 -9.88
N ILE A 80 -0.86 0.55 -10.86
CA ILE A 80 -2.14 0.60 -11.55
C ILE A 80 -2.07 0.27 -13.04
N GLY A 81 -0.92 -0.22 -13.49
CA GLY A 81 -0.70 -0.58 -14.89
C GLY A 81 -0.38 0.60 -15.80
N VAL A 82 -0.04 1.74 -15.24
CA VAL A 82 0.39 2.94 -15.98
C VAL A 82 1.84 3.22 -15.62
N ASP A 83 2.74 3.01 -16.55
CA ASP A 83 4.19 3.09 -16.30
C ASP A 83 4.60 4.40 -15.64
N GLU A 84 4.07 5.53 -16.09
CA GLU A 84 4.33 6.85 -15.53
C GLU A 84 4.09 6.93 -14.02
N HIS A 85 3.12 6.15 -13.52
CA HIS A 85 2.68 6.20 -12.11
C HIS A 85 3.32 5.10 -11.25
N ASP A 86 3.88 4.06 -11.85
CA ASP A 86 4.18 2.82 -11.14
C ASP A 86 5.63 2.72 -10.63
N HIS A 87 6.29 3.87 -10.40
CA HIS A 87 7.68 3.93 -9.91
C HIS A 87 7.82 4.44 -8.48
N GLU A 88 6.71 4.78 -7.81
CA GLU A 88 6.75 5.38 -6.50
C GLU A 88 6.20 4.49 -5.37
N GLY A 89 5.91 3.22 -5.67
CA GLY A 89 5.47 2.27 -4.65
C GLY A 89 4.15 2.64 -3.97
N ARG A 90 3.19 3.19 -4.72
CA ARG A 90 1.98 3.80 -4.12
C ARG A 90 0.80 2.86 -3.97
N VAL A 91 0.72 1.81 -4.78
CA VAL A 91 -0.49 0.97 -4.84
C VAL A 91 -0.13 -0.51 -4.82
N ILE A 92 -0.81 -1.27 -3.96
CA ILE A 92 -0.82 -2.73 -4.00
C ILE A 92 -2.28 -3.18 -4.05
N THR A 93 -2.58 -4.12 -4.93
CA THR A 93 -3.89 -4.76 -5.03
C THR A 93 -3.76 -6.25 -4.75
N LEU A 94 -4.50 -6.74 -3.76
CA LEU A 94 -4.67 -8.16 -3.52
C LEU A 94 -6.00 -8.60 -4.10
N GLU A 95 -5.98 -9.62 -4.93
CA GLU A 95 -7.21 -10.28 -5.38
C GLU A 95 -7.56 -11.39 -4.40
N MET A 96 -8.67 -11.23 -3.70
CA MET A 96 -9.23 -12.26 -2.83
C MET A 96 -10.38 -12.96 -3.55
N PRO A 97 -10.84 -14.14 -3.07
CA PRO A 97 -11.95 -14.84 -3.75
C PRO A 97 -13.19 -13.97 -3.98
N ASP A 98 -13.56 -13.12 -3.00
CA ASP A 98 -14.82 -12.38 -3.01
C ASP A 98 -14.65 -10.86 -3.15
N PHE A 99 -13.43 -10.35 -3.16
CA PHE A 99 -13.17 -8.90 -3.26
C PHE A 99 -11.73 -8.63 -3.68
N TYR A 100 -11.50 -7.36 -4.08
CA TYR A 100 -10.14 -6.81 -4.19
C TYR A 100 -9.87 -5.92 -3.00
N LEU A 101 -8.67 -6.03 -2.42
CA LEU A 101 -8.18 -5.08 -1.42
C LEU A 101 -7.08 -4.23 -2.06
N VAL A 102 -7.30 -2.92 -2.08
CA VAL A 102 -6.35 -1.97 -2.63
C VAL A 102 -5.86 -1.06 -1.51
N THR A 103 -4.56 -1.04 -1.27
CA THR A 103 -3.95 -0.01 -0.44
C THR A 103 -3.29 1.04 -1.32
N CYS A 104 -3.42 2.29 -0.94
CA CYS A 104 -2.91 3.40 -1.73
C CYS A 104 -2.31 4.48 -0.84
N TYR A 105 -1.13 4.98 -1.23
CA TYR A 105 -0.58 6.22 -0.73
C TYR A 105 -0.68 7.26 -1.84
N SER A 106 -1.65 8.18 -1.71
CA SER A 106 -1.97 9.15 -2.76
C SER A 106 -0.80 10.08 -3.08
N LEU A 107 -0.73 10.50 -4.32
CA LEU A 107 0.30 11.42 -4.77
C LEU A 107 0.18 12.76 -4.03
N ASN A 108 1.29 13.23 -3.48
CA ASN A 108 1.37 14.54 -2.83
C ASN A 108 1.68 15.61 -3.89
N SER A 109 0.96 16.75 -3.83
CA SER A 109 1.20 17.90 -4.72
C SER A 109 2.54 18.59 -4.44
N GLN A 110 3.13 18.33 -3.28
CA GLN A 110 4.37 18.93 -2.80
C GLN A 110 4.22 20.42 -2.48
N ASP A 111 5.29 21.05 -1.98
CA ASP A 111 5.29 22.45 -1.61
C ASP A 111 5.00 23.33 -2.82
N GLY A 112 4.11 24.33 -2.66
CA GLY A 112 3.74 25.23 -3.72
C GLY A 112 2.95 24.58 -4.85
N LEU A 113 2.36 23.40 -4.60
CA LEU A 113 1.54 22.66 -5.55
C LEU A 113 2.28 22.31 -6.85
N ARG A 114 3.59 22.07 -6.77
CA ARG A 114 4.44 21.81 -7.95
C ARG A 114 4.01 20.60 -8.78
N ARG A 115 3.32 19.63 -8.17
CA ARG A 115 2.88 18.40 -8.84
C ARG A 115 1.35 18.34 -8.98
N LEU A 116 0.66 19.48 -8.91
CA LEU A 116 -0.80 19.49 -8.91
C LEU A 116 -1.37 18.88 -10.18
N ASP A 117 -0.87 19.26 -11.37
CA ASP A 117 -1.36 18.73 -12.63
C ASP A 117 -1.13 17.23 -12.73
N TYR A 118 0.03 16.76 -12.31
CA TYR A 118 0.35 15.33 -12.28
C TYR A 118 -0.56 14.60 -11.30
N ARG A 119 -0.82 15.18 -10.14
CA ARG A 119 -1.72 14.59 -9.15
C ARG A 119 -3.13 14.41 -9.74
N MET A 120 -3.64 15.39 -10.47
CA MET A 120 -4.96 15.29 -11.08
C MET A 120 -5.00 14.16 -12.11
N THR A 121 -3.98 14.03 -12.95
CA THR A 121 -3.86 12.93 -13.90
C THR A 121 -3.78 11.58 -13.18
N TRP A 122 -2.99 11.50 -12.12
CA TRP A 122 -2.85 10.30 -11.32
C TRP A 122 -4.18 9.87 -10.70
N GLU A 123 -4.93 10.81 -10.15
CA GLU A 123 -6.23 10.52 -9.54
C GLU A 123 -7.25 10.03 -10.57
N ASP A 124 -7.27 10.60 -11.76
CA ASP A 124 -8.14 10.13 -12.83
C ASP A 124 -7.78 8.69 -13.23
N ASP A 125 -6.51 8.39 -13.39
CA ASP A 125 -6.04 7.06 -13.76
C ASP A 125 -6.29 6.04 -12.63
N PHE A 126 -6.10 6.43 -11.38
CA PHE A 126 -6.39 5.58 -10.23
C PHE A 126 -7.89 5.27 -10.14
N ARG A 127 -8.73 6.28 -10.37
CA ARG A 127 -10.18 6.08 -10.40
C ARG A 127 -10.58 5.10 -11.49
N ALA A 128 -10.03 5.24 -12.69
CA ALA A 128 -10.29 4.32 -13.79
C ALA A 128 -9.87 2.89 -13.44
N TYR A 129 -8.74 2.74 -12.78
CA TYR A 129 -8.24 1.45 -12.30
C TYR A 129 -9.22 0.80 -11.31
N LEU A 130 -9.69 1.56 -10.32
CA LEU A 130 -10.65 1.06 -9.34
C LEU A 130 -11.97 0.65 -9.99
N LEU A 131 -12.47 1.44 -10.93
CA LEU A 131 -13.71 1.12 -11.64
C LEU A 131 -13.59 -0.14 -12.49
N ALA A 132 -12.44 -0.34 -13.12
CA ALA A 132 -12.19 -1.56 -13.91
C ALA A 132 -12.20 -2.81 -13.01
N ASN A 133 -11.60 -2.74 -11.83
CA ASN A 133 -11.61 -3.84 -10.87
C ASN A 133 -13.02 -4.09 -10.30
N LYS A 134 -13.76 -3.02 -10.03
CA LYS A 134 -15.13 -3.09 -9.48
C LYS A 134 -16.08 -3.85 -10.40
N LYS A 135 -15.85 -3.85 -11.71
CA LYS A 135 -16.64 -4.62 -12.67
C LYS A 135 -16.52 -6.12 -12.46
N LYS A 136 -15.44 -6.59 -11.84
CA LYS A 136 -15.18 -8.02 -11.62
C LYS A 136 -15.60 -8.46 -10.23
N LYS A 137 -15.28 -7.69 -9.19
CA LYS A 137 -15.54 -7.98 -7.77
C LYS A 137 -15.70 -6.69 -7.00
N PRO A 138 -16.34 -6.71 -5.82
CA PRO A 138 -16.30 -5.56 -4.90
C PRO A 138 -14.85 -5.16 -4.61
N VAL A 139 -14.62 -3.86 -4.46
CA VAL A 139 -13.30 -3.30 -4.17
C VAL A 139 -13.35 -2.60 -2.81
N ILE A 140 -12.41 -2.97 -1.94
CA ILE A 140 -12.16 -2.28 -0.67
C ILE A 140 -10.88 -1.48 -0.86
N VAL A 141 -10.95 -0.17 -0.65
CA VAL A 141 -9.81 0.73 -0.77
C VAL A 141 -9.49 1.30 0.60
N CYS A 142 -8.22 1.25 0.97
CA CYS A 142 -7.73 1.91 2.16
C CYS A 142 -6.43 2.66 1.86
N GLY A 143 -6.10 3.61 2.71
CA GLY A 143 -4.85 4.33 2.56
C GLY A 143 -4.92 5.79 2.96
N ASP A 144 -4.01 6.54 2.41
CA ASP A 144 -3.86 7.94 2.72
C ASP A 144 -3.75 8.76 1.42
#